data_d6a44499d83d0c4d7a416e2b7be76fd5
#
_entry.id   d6a44499d83d0c4d7a416e2b7be76fd5
#
_cell.length_a   1.000
_cell.length_b   1.000
_cell.length_c   1.000
_cell.angle_alpha   90.00
_cell.angle_beta   90.00
_cell.angle_gamma   90.00
#
_symmetry.space_group_name_H-M   'P 1'
#
loop_
_entity.id
_entity.type
_entity.pdbx_description
1 polymer ?
#
loop_
_entity_poly.entity_id
_entity_poly.type
_entity_poly.pdbx_seq_one_letter_code
_entity_poly.pdbx_strand_id
1 'polypeptide(L)'
;SASEIVAGALQDYDRALLIGEKTFGKGLVQTTRPLAYNAQLKVTTAKYYIPSGRCIQALDYANRKSDGTVEKFADSLKVEFKTKKGRSVYDGGGLD
;
A
#
# COMPACT_ATOMS: atom_id res chain seq x y z
N SER A 1 4.07 -4.60 1.71
CA SER A 1 5.21 -5.21 2.38
C SER A 1 6.53 -4.88 1.69
N ALA A 2 7.64 -5.36 2.25
CA ALA A 2 8.97 -5.07 1.71
C ALA A 2 9.14 -5.53 0.26
N SER A 3 8.61 -6.69 -0.09
CA SER A 3 8.63 -7.19 -1.49
C SER A 3 7.92 -6.25 -2.44
N GLU A 4 6.80 -5.68 -2.02
CA GLU A 4 6.05 -4.72 -2.82
C GLU A 4 6.80 -3.40 -2.96
N ILE A 5 7.56 -2.98 -1.95
CA ILE A 5 8.39 -1.78 -2.04
C ILE A 5 9.44 -1.97 -3.14
N VAL A 6 10.14 -3.10 -3.13
CA VAL A 6 11.18 -3.39 -4.14
C VAL A 6 10.56 -3.51 -5.53
N ALA A 7 9.51 -4.32 -5.68
CA ALA A 7 8.84 -4.51 -6.98
C ALA A 7 8.23 -3.20 -7.49
N GLY A 8 7.59 -2.43 -6.63
CA GLY A 8 6.99 -1.15 -6.98
C GLY A 8 8.02 -0.10 -7.39
N ALA A 9 9.16 -0.06 -6.70
CA ALA A 9 10.25 0.85 -7.07
C ALA A 9 10.80 0.51 -8.46
N LEU A 10 11.02 -0.77 -8.74
CA LEU A 10 11.49 -1.21 -10.07
C LEU A 10 10.47 -0.89 -11.16
N GLN A 11 9.18 -1.09 -10.89
CA GLN A 11 8.12 -0.74 -11.83
C GLN A 11 8.06 0.76 -12.08
N ASP A 12 8.09 1.57 -11.02
CA ASP A 12 7.96 3.02 -11.13
C ASP A 12 9.14 3.68 -11.82
N TYR A 13 10.34 3.10 -11.70
CA TYR A 13 11.52 3.54 -12.44
C TYR A 13 11.64 2.91 -13.83
N ASP A 14 10.67 2.08 -14.24
CA ASP A 14 10.68 1.37 -15.52
C ASP A 14 11.91 0.48 -15.71
N ARG A 15 12.40 -0.12 -14.62
CA ARG A 15 13.54 -1.04 -14.63
C ARG A 15 13.10 -2.50 -14.68
N ALA A 16 11.82 -2.78 -14.46
CA ALA A 16 11.25 -4.11 -14.52
C ALA A 16 9.79 -4.06 -14.96
N LEU A 17 9.31 -5.16 -15.52
CA LEU A 17 7.91 -5.41 -15.84
C LEU A 17 7.38 -6.43 -14.86
N LEU A 18 6.29 -6.11 -14.17
CA LEU A 18 5.63 -7.04 -13.25
C LEU A 18 4.65 -7.92 -14.01
N ILE A 19 4.75 -9.23 -13.83
CA ILE A 19 3.89 -10.21 -14.49
C ILE A 19 3.26 -11.11 -13.42
N GLY A 20 1.95 -11.28 -13.48
CA GLY A 20 1.22 -12.12 -12.55
C GLY A 20 -0.02 -11.42 -12.00
N GLU A 21 -0.52 -11.95 -10.91
CA GLU A 21 -1.68 -11.38 -10.24
C GLU A 21 -1.33 -10.11 -9.48
N LYS A 22 -2.34 -9.28 -9.23
CA LYS A 22 -2.22 -8.08 -8.43
C LYS A 22 -1.76 -8.43 -7.02
N THR A 23 -0.84 -7.65 -6.47
CA THR A 23 -0.34 -7.88 -5.11
C THR A 23 -1.37 -7.50 -4.06
N PHE A 24 -1.17 -7.95 -2.82
CA PHE A 24 -2.10 -7.70 -1.72
C PHE A 24 -2.31 -6.20 -1.46
N GLY A 25 -1.26 -5.40 -1.51
CA GLY A 25 -1.35 -3.96 -1.24
C GLY A 25 -1.20 -3.60 0.23
N LYS A 26 -0.11 -4.03 0.86
CA LYS A 26 0.22 -3.60 2.22
C LYS A 26 1.22 -2.45 2.17
N GLY A 27 0.71 -1.23 2.33
CA GLY A 27 1.48 0.01 2.22
C GLY A 27 1.60 0.80 3.52
N LEU A 28 1.39 0.17 4.68
CA LEU A 28 1.44 0.84 5.99
C LEU A 28 2.65 0.39 6.80
N VAL A 29 3.24 1.34 7.52
CA VAL A 29 4.29 1.07 8.51
C VAL A 29 3.62 0.87 9.86
N GLN A 30 3.94 -0.24 10.52
CA GLN A 30 3.40 -0.56 11.84
C GLN A 30 4.52 -0.72 12.84
N THR A 31 4.33 -0.18 14.05
CA THR A 31 5.28 -0.27 15.15
C THR A 31 4.64 -0.97 16.33
N THR A 32 5.38 -1.88 16.96
CA THR A 32 4.94 -2.57 18.17
C THR A 32 5.35 -1.78 19.40
N ARG A 33 4.42 -1.52 20.30
CA ARG A 33 4.65 -0.83 21.57
C ARG A 33 4.40 -1.79 22.72
N PRO A 34 5.33 -1.95 23.69
CA PRO A 34 5.11 -2.79 24.85
C PRO A 34 4.04 -2.18 25.77
N LEU A 35 3.21 -3.05 26.33
CA LEU A 35 2.20 -2.73 27.34
C LEU A 35 2.49 -3.53 28.61
N ALA A 36 1.70 -3.28 29.69
CA ALA A 36 1.81 -4.03 30.95
C ALA A 36 1.50 -5.53 30.71
N TYR A 37 2.00 -6.36 31.62
CA TYR A 37 1.76 -7.83 31.64
C TYR A 37 2.23 -8.55 30.36
N ASN A 38 3.36 -8.13 29.77
CA ASN A 38 3.91 -8.69 28.55
C ASN A 38 3.00 -8.58 27.33
N ALA A 39 1.98 -7.73 27.36
CA ALA A 39 1.15 -7.42 26.22
C ALA A 39 1.88 -6.42 25.30
N GLN A 40 1.51 -6.41 24.02
CA GLN A 40 2.05 -5.47 23.03
C GLN A 40 0.94 -4.88 22.18
N LEU A 41 1.09 -3.63 21.82
CA LEU A 41 0.17 -2.93 20.93
C LEU A 41 0.86 -2.68 19.58
N LYS A 42 0.23 -3.12 18.49
CA LYS A 42 0.70 -2.87 17.14
C LYS A 42 -0.05 -1.67 16.58
N VAL A 43 0.68 -0.61 16.27
CA VAL A 43 0.12 0.66 15.85
C VAL A 43 0.62 1.02 14.45
N THR A 44 -0.29 1.44 13.57
CA THR A 44 0.08 2.02 12.28
C THR A 44 0.57 3.45 12.48
N THR A 45 1.79 3.74 12.04
CA THR A 45 2.44 5.04 12.24
C THR A 45 2.67 5.83 10.96
N ALA A 46 2.69 5.17 9.79
CA ALA A 46 3.01 5.83 8.52
C ALA A 46 2.50 5.02 7.34
N LYS A 47 2.56 5.64 6.16
CA LYS A 47 2.30 4.99 4.86
C LYS A 47 3.59 4.93 4.06
N TYR A 48 3.70 3.91 3.20
CA TYR A 48 4.77 3.86 2.21
C TYR A 48 4.36 4.60 0.94
N TYR A 49 5.31 5.35 0.38
CA TYR A 49 5.17 5.95 -0.94
C TYR A 49 6.32 5.46 -1.81
N ILE A 50 6.00 4.88 -2.96
CA ILE A 50 7.01 4.40 -3.90
C ILE A 50 7.35 5.50 -4.91
N PRO A 51 8.39 5.33 -5.76
CA PRO A 51 8.96 6.46 -6.53
C PRO A 51 8.00 7.29 -7.35
N SER A 52 6.89 6.72 -7.85
CA SER A 52 5.87 7.50 -8.56
C SER A 52 5.08 8.45 -7.65
N GLY A 53 5.19 8.28 -6.32
CA GLY A 53 4.44 9.04 -5.31
C GLY A 53 3.17 8.35 -4.83
N ARG A 54 2.85 7.17 -5.35
CA ARG A 54 1.63 6.44 -4.96
C ARG A 54 1.82 5.61 -3.70
N CYS A 55 0.72 5.43 -2.94
CA CYS A 55 0.63 4.50 -1.82
C CYS A 55 -0.20 3.29 -2.25
N ILE A 56 0.36 2.09 -2.10
CA ILE A 56 -0.26 0.86 -2.61
C ILE A 56 -1.23 0.19 -1.62
N GLN A 57 -1.50 0.79 -0.47
CA GLN A 57 -2.39 0.22 0.54
C GLN A 57 -3.77 -0.05 -0.05
N ALA A 58 -4.21 -1.32 -0.02
CA ALA A 58 -5.47 -1.73 -0.59
C ALA A 58 -6.66 -1.59 0.36
N LEU A 59 -6.46 -1.82 1.66
CA LEU A 59 -7.52 -1.76 2.65
C LEU A 59 -7.64 -0.36 3.23
N ASP A 60 -8.88 0.15 3.30
CA ASP A 60 -9.18 1.48 3.80
C ASP A 60 -9.55 1.43 5.29
N TYR A 61 -8.52 1.44 6.16
CA TYR A 61 -8.74 1.42 7.60
C TYR A 61 -9.32 2.73 8.16
N ALA A 62 -9.11 3.84 7.47
CA ALA A 62 -9.62 5.14 7.93
C ALA A 62 -11.14 5.23 7.84
N ASN A 63 -11.76 4.49 6.93
CA ASN A 63 -13.21 4.46 6.71
C ASN A 63 -13.82 3.11 7.13
N ARG A 64 -13.35 2.58 8.28
CA ARG A 64 -13.89 1.32 8.82
C ARG A 64 -15.38 1.47 9.11
N LYS A 65 -16.18 0.45 8.71
CA LYS A 65 -17.61 0.45 8.97
C LYS A 65 -17.91 0.26 10.46
N SER A 66 -19.13 0.60 10.87
CA SER A 66 -19.57 0.52 12.27
C SER A 66 -19.49 -0.89 12.86
N ASP A 67 -19.57 -1.93 12.02
CA ASP A 67 -19.42 -3.34 12.42
C ASP A 67 -17.96 -3.79 12.50
N GLY A 68 -16.99 -2.90 12.23
CA GLY A 68 -15.57 -3.20 12.22
C GLY A 68 -15.03 -3.70 10.89
N THR A 69 -15.86 -3.87 9.88
CA THR A 69 -15.45 -4.34 8.56
C THR A 69 -14.56 -3.30 7.87
N VAL A 70 -13.44 -3.75 7.28
CA VAL A 70 -12.54 -2.92 6.51
C VAL A 70 -12.67 -3.31 5.04
N GLU A 71 -12.95 -2.34 4.19
CA GLU A 71 -13.08 -2.55 2.75
C GLU A 71 -11.86 -2.05 2.00
N LYS A 72 -11.71 -2.52 0.75
CA LYS A 72 -10.72 -1.98 -0.17
C LYS A 72 -11.12 -0.59 -0.63
N PHE A 73 -10.15 0.21 -1.01
CA PHE A 73 -10.43 1.50 -1.64
C PHE A 73 -11.27 1.31 -2.91
N ALA A 74 -12.30 2.12 -3.06
CA ALA A 74 -13.11 2.12 -4.27
C ALA A 74 -12.28 2.59 -5.47
N ASP A 75 -12.52 2.00 -6.66
CA ASP A 75 -11.78 2.39 -7.87
C ASP A 75 -11.91 3.89 -8.18
N SER A 76 -13.07 4.48 -7.87
CA SER A 76 -13.30 5.91 -8.06
C SER A 76 -12.42 6.80 -7.17
N LEU A 77 -11.86 6.26 -6.08
CA LEU A 77 -10.98 7.00 -5.16
C LEU A 77 -9.51 6.79 -5.47
N LYS A 78 -9.17 5.91 -6.42
CA LYS A 78 -7.79 5.67 -6.81
C LYS A 78 -7.30 6.79 -7.71
N VAL A 79 -6.06 7.24 -7.45
CA VAL A 79 -5.44 8.34 -8.20
C VAL A 79 -4.42 7.76 -9.18
N GLU A 80 -4.42 8.30 -10.40
CA GLU A 80 -3.45 7.92 -11.42
C GLU A 80 -2.11 8.63 -11.16
N PHE A 81 -1.03 7.86 -11.24
CA PHE A 81 0.34 8.35 -11.23
C PHE A 81 1.06 7.86 -12.48
N LYS A 82 2.20 8.43 -12.77
CA LYS A 82 3.01 8.04 -13.93
C LYS A 82 4.34 7.45 -13.48
N THR A 83 4.78 6.40 -14.17
CA THR A 83 6.14 5.89 -14.03
C THR A 83 7.13 6.88 -14.64
N LYS A 84 8.42 6.62 -14.48
CA LYS A 84 9.47 7.47 -15.04
C LYS A 84 9.32 7.69 -16.55
N LYS A 85 8.86 6.66 -17.29
CA LYS A 85 8.63 6.74 -18.75
C LYS A 85 7.19 7.08 -19.13
N GLY A 86 6.34 7.40 -18.17
CA GLY A 86 4.98 7.87 -18.42
C GLY A 86 3.91 6.80 -18.51
N ARG A 87 4.17 5.56 -18.07
CA ARG A 87 3.13 4.53 -17.99
C ARG A 87 2.19 4.85 -16.84
N SER A 88 0.88 4.60 -17.04
CA SER A 88 -0.12 4.85 -16.00
C SER A 88 -0.08 3.77 -14.93
N VAL A 89 -0.03 4.19 -13.68
CA VAL A 89 -0.12 3.33 -12.50
C VAL A 89 -1.07 3.98 -11.49
N TYR A 90 -1.61 3.18 -10.58
CA TYR A 90 -2.63 3.67 -9.64
C TYR A 90 -2.27 3.33 -8.21
N ASP A 91 -2.71 4.16 -7.27
CA ASP A 91 -2.61 3.87 -5.84
C ASP A 91 -3.79 3.04 -5.34
N GLY A 92 -3.80 2.72 -4.04
CA GLY A 92 -4.97 2.15 -3.36
C GLY A 92 -5.31 0.72 -3.72
N GLY A 93 -4.43 -0.02 -4.38
CA GLY A 93 -4.80 -1.37 -4.80
C GLY A 93 -3.66 -2.36 -5.00
N GLY A 94 -2.52 -2.16 -4.37
CA GLY A 94 -1.35 -3.01 -4.60
C GLY A 94 -0.66 -2.71 -5.93
N LEU A 95 0.19 -3.63 -6.35
CA LEU A 95 0.90 -3.55 -7.63
C LEU A 95 0.22 -4.42 -8.66
N ASP A 96 0.18 -3.96 -9.87
CA ASP A 96 -0.50 -4.61 -10.98
C ASP A 96 0.45 -4.84 -12.16
#